data_dc53d5622684b12db2e6dee7abaa7992
#
_entry.id   dc53d5622684b12db2e6dee7abaa7992
#
_cell.length_a   1.000
_cell.length_b   1.000
_cell.length_c   1.000
_cell.angle_alpha   90.00
_cell.angle_beta   90.00
_cell.angle_gamma   90.00
#
_symmetry.space_group_name_H-M   'P 1'
#
loop_
_entity.id
_entity.type
_entity.pdbx_description
1 polymer ?
#
loop_
_entity_poly.entity_id
_entity_poly.type
_entity_poly.pdbx_seq_one_letter_code
_entity_poly.pdbx_strand_id
1 'polypeptide(L)'
;MSGLFLKGEKKVRAGVYRRHEQITRSSVVSAMNGVFCIPVHADFGPIGEVSKITSKTDLNALYMNSGTIDAAEKLFEAGANTVYVYRLGTGGKEGSLQLQTTTSTNAVTLKTKYPTALKFSVTVKQKLGDQNTKECSVYNGSILVEKVSFAAGSGVNEATNLVEAMKDSKYLSAELVPEASGIMQTVTQQALAGGTAPTVKTEDYSNAFNAFEMYSWNVLVLDTVDSDVKALAKTYMDRIHDNGALGICVLGEEANKSLAERMMNAKSYNAPYFVYVGSGYYDTSGDRMEEYISAAVQAGVIGCKESSKSIVHTEIPDADSCIEQLTNEQYIEAINAGLLLLSEGQEGQVWFDSGVNTYTVLNENDDEGWKKIKRTAVRYEVFDRINRTLEPLIGRINNDSVGIDNVIQEAKKVLAQMNREVKILDTYEFYEDTNNPHAADYANFIVSVDDIDSMEKIYLTYQFQYIAQ
;
A
#
# COMPACT_ATOMS: atom_id res chain seq x y z
N MET A 1 -23.15 40.80 -27.23
CA MET A 1 -23.41 39.39 -27.61
C MET A 1 -22.35 38.52 -26.97
N SER A 2 -22.75 37.46 -26.29
CA SER A 2 -21.83 36.45 -25.78
C SER A 2 -21.98 35.19 -26.64
N GLY A 3 -20.88 34.52 -26.96
CA GLY A 3 -20.89 33.31 -27.79
C GLY A 3 -19.90 32.26 -27.26
N LEU A 4 -19.99 31.02 -27.78
CA LEU A 4 -19.02 29.96 -27.55
C LEU A 4 -17.93 30.01 -28.61
N PHE A 5 -16.70 29.52 -28.30
CA PHE A 5 -15.62 29.35 -29.27
C PHE A 5 -14.94 28.00 -29.13
N LEU A 6 -14.42 27.46 -30.22
CA LEU A 6 -13.62 26.25 -30.26
C LEU A 6 -12.11 26.59 -30.14
N LYS A 7 -11.31 25.65 -29.62
CA LYS A 7 -9.85 25.84 -29.50
C LYS A 7 -9.24 26.10 -30.89
N GLY A 8 -8.56 27.22 -31.05
CA GLY A 8 -7.95 27.64 -32.31
C GLY A 8 -8.85 28.49 -33.21
N GLU A 9 -10.13 28.66 -32.88
CA GLU A 9 -11.05 29.47 -33.67
C GLU A 9 -10.81 30.98 -33.40
N LYS A 10 -10.66 31.78 -34.49
CA LYS A 10 -10.59 33.24 -34.44
C LYS A 10 -11.97 33.82 -34.81
N LYS A 11 -12.57 34.56 -33.92
CA LYS A 11 -13.82 35.27 -34.14
C LYS A 11 -13.56 36.61 -34.85
N VAL A 12 -14.34 36.93 -35.86
CA VAL A 12 -14.19 38.17 -36.63
C VAL A 12 -14.89 39.34 -35.93
N ARG A 13 -15.95 39.07 -35.19
CA ARG A 13 -16.78 40.11 -34.57
C ARG A 13 -16.28 40.39 -33.13
N ALA A 14 -16.20 41.65 -32.75
CA ALA A 14 -15.91 42.06 -31.38
C ALA A 14 -17.00 41.56 -30.41
N GLY A 15 -16.61 40.87 -29.33
CA GLY A 15 -17.54 40.31 -28.35
C GLY A 15 -16.81 39.51 -27.28
N VAL A 16 -17.53 39.10 -26.23
CA VAL A 16 -17.03 38.20 -25.19
C VAL A 16 -17.36 36.77 -25.57
N TYR A 17 -16.35 35.94 -25.76
CA TYR A 17 -16.47 34.54 -26.11
C TYR A 17 -15.97 33.66 -25.01
N ARG A 18 -16.71 32.64 -24.62
CA ARG A 18 -16.36 31.72 -23.50
C ARG A 18 -16.25 30.28 -24.01
N ARG A 19 -15.35 29.54 -23.41
CA ARG A 19 -15.23 28.09 -23.55
C ARG A 19 -15.14 27.48 -22.16
N HIS A 20 -15.85 26.41 -21.95
CA HIS A 20 -15.65 25.56 -20.77
C HIS A 20 -14.64 24.49 -21.13
N GLU A 21 -13.53 24.47 -20.42
CA GLU A 21 -12.53 23.41 -20.52
C GLU A 21 -12.43 22.78 -19.15
N GLN A 22 -12.71 21.48 -19.07
CA GLN A 22 -12.51 20.73 -17.84
C GLN A 22 -11.01 20.43 -17.75
N ILE A 23 -10.32 21.25 -16.96
CA ILE A 23 -8.92 20.95 -16.62
C ILE A 23 -9.01 19.85 -15.58
N THR A 24 -8.67 18.62 -15.96
CA THR A 24 -8.33 17.58 -15.00
C THR A 24 -7.06 18.05 -14.33
N ARG A 25 -7.18 18.70 -13.17
CA ARG A 25 -6.03 18.93 -12.30
C ARG A 25 -5.54 17.54 -11.95
N SER A 26 -4.32 17.20 -12.32
CA SER A 26 -3.61 16.15 -11.63
C SER A 26 -3.66 16.56 -10.16
N SER A 27 -4.38 15.79 -9.34
CA SER A 27 -4.32 15.97 -7.90
C SER A 27 -2.85 15.91 -7.54
N VAL A 28 -2.34 16.97 -6.96
CA VAL A 28 -0.99 16.95 -6.38
C VAL A 28 -1.07 15.90 -5.29
N VAL A 29 -0.37 14.80 -5.52
CA VAL A 29 -0.42 13.63 -4.66
C VAL A 29 0.21 14.01 -3.33
N SER A 30 -0.53 13.86 -2.23
CA SER A 30 0.00 14.01 -0.87
C SER A 30 1.13 13.01 -0.64
N ALA A 31 2.09 13.31 0.23
CA ALA A 31 3.13 12.37 0.66
C ALA A 31 2.53 11.09 1.30
N MET A 32 1.33 11.20 1.88
CA MET A 32 0.51 10.07 2.35
C MET A 32 -0.73 9.99 1.44
N ASN A 33 -0.68 9.15 0.42
CA ASN A 33 -1.72 9.06 -0.60
C ASN A 33 -2.33 7.66 -0.74
N GLY A 34 -2.16 6.81 0.28
CA GLY A 34 -2.71 5.46 0.30
C GLY A 34 -1.99 4.50 -0.64
N VAL A 35 -0.67 4.67 -0.82
CA VAL A 35 0.16 3.73 -1.58
C VAL A 35 1.06 2.96 -0.63
N PHE A 36 0.87 1.66 -0.60
CA PHE A 36 1.56 0.74 0.31
C PHE A 36 2.43 -0.25 -0.43
N CYS A 37 3.41 -0.81 0.28
CA CYS A 37 4.09 -2.03 -0.14
C CYS A 37 4.10 -3.03 1.02
N ILE A 38 3.92 -4.31 0.69
CA ILE A 38 3.83 -5.39 1.66
C ILE A 38 4.38 -6.70 1.08
N PRO A 39 5.37 -7.34 1.73
CA PRO A 39 5.71 -8.73 1.46
C PRO A 39 4.64 -9.63 2.08
N VAL A 40 4.31 -10.75 1.45
CA VAL A 40 3.27 -11.66 1.93
C VAL A 40 3.64 -13.13 1.74
N HIS A 41 3.21 -13.95 2.68
CA HIS A 41 3.08 -15.39 2.47
C HIS A 41 1.75 -15.65 1.76
N ALA A 42 1.76 -16.33 0.64
CA ALA A 42 0.54 -16.71 -0.06
C ALA A 42 0.68 -18.11 -0.68
N ASP A 43 -0.43 -18.85 -0.73
CA ASP A 43 -0.44 -20.20 -1.30
C ASP A 43 -0.53 -20.19 -2.83
N PHE A 44 -0.87 -19.06 -3.42
CA PHE A 44 -1.02 -18.87 -4.86
C PHE A 44 -0.57 -17.47 -5.30
N GLY A 45 -0.37 -17.26 -6.60
CA GLY A 45 0.03 -15.98 -7.19
C GLY A 45 1.51 -15.93 -7.60
N PRO A 46 1.94 -14.86 -8.29
CA PRO A 46 3.31 -14.70 -8.76
C PRO A 46 4.31 -14.65 -7.59
N ILE A 47 5.46 -15.31 -7.76
CA ILE A 47 6.52 -15.39 -6.75
C ILE A 47 7.71 -14.55 -7.20
N GLY A 48 8.31 -13.79 -6.27
CA GLY A 48 9.56 -13.08 -6.55
C GLY A 48 9.40 -11.85 -7.43
N GLU A 49 8.18 -11.38 -7.64
CA GLU A 49 7.88 -10.16 -8.39
C GLU A 49 6.83 -9.31 -7.68
N VAL A 50 6.87 -8.01 -7.95
CA VAL A 50 5.93 -7.05 -7.37
C VAL A 50 4.66 -6.98 -8.21
N SER A 51 3.53 -7.25 -7.60
CA SER A 51 2.20 -7.07 -8.19
C SER A 51 1.58 -5.77 -7.72
N LYS A 52 1.17 -4.91 -8.65
CA LYS A 52 0.41 -3.70 -8.35
C LYS A 52 -1.06 -4.04 -8.25
N ILE A 53 -1.64 -3.92 -7.06
CA ILE A 53 -3.04 -4.20 -6.77
C ILE A 53 -3.77 -2.89 -6.45
N THR A 54 -4.99 -2.75 -6.96
CA THR A 54 -5.81 -1.54 -6.79
C THR A 54 -7.16 -1.81 -6.13
N SER A 55 -7.46 -3.07 -5.86
CA SER A 55 -8.70 -3.45 -5.15
C SER A 55 -8.54 -4.77 -4.38
N LYS A 56 -9.32 -4.93 -3.32
CA LYS A 56 -9.42 -6.19 -2.57
C LYS A 56 -9.86 -7.35 -3.47
N THR A 57 -10.75 -7.10 -4.43
CA THR A 57 -11.21 -8.12 -5.38
C THR A 57 -10.07 -8.64 -6.27
N ASP A 58 -9.20 -7.74 -6.77
CA ASP A 58 -8.04 -8.14 -7.58
C ASP A 58 -7.00 -8.88 -6.74
N LEU A 59 -6.80 -8.44 -5.48
CA LEU A 59 -5.92 -9.13 -4.53
C LEU A 59 -6.35 -10.60 -4.36
N ASN A 60 -7.62 -10.81 -4.02
CA ASN A 60 -8.16 -12.15 -3.79
C ASN A 60 -8.21 -13.01 -5.07
N ALA A 61 -8.44 -12.38 -6.22
CA ALA A 61 -8.39 -13.09 -7.50
C ALA A 61 -6.98 -13.57 -7.85
N LEU A 62 -5.94 -12.82 -7.47
CA LEU A 62 -4.55 -13.16 -7.78
C LEU A 62 -3.92 -14.11 -6.74
N TYR A 63 -4.19 -13.92 -5.45
CA TYR A 63 -3.55 -14.64 -4.34
C TYR A 63 -4.46 -15.63 -3.61
N MET A 64 -5.74 -15.71 -3.97
CA MET A 64 -6.73 -16.68 -3.48
C MET A 64 -6.99 -16.61 -1.96
N ASN A 65 -6.90 -15.43 -1.36
CA ASN A 65 -7.18 -15.20 0.05
C ASN A 65 -6.54 -16.28 0.96
N SER A 66 -5.23 -16.33 0.96
CA SER A 66 -4.45 -17.36 1.65
C SER A 66 -3.21 -16.78 2.31
N GLY A 67 -2.72 -17.45 3.36
CA GLY A 67 -1.53 -17.02 4.11
C GLY A 67 -1.74 -15.68 4.81
N THR A 68 -0.81 -14.72 4.63
CA THR A 68 -0.84 -13.38 5.25
C THR A 68 -1.42 -12.29 4.35
N ILE A 69 -2.18 -12.69 3.33
CA ILE A 69 -2.90 -11.77 2.42
C ILE A 69 -3.93 -10.91 3.16
N ASP A 70 -4.46 -11.39 4.28
CA ASP A 70 -5.37 -10.67 5.16
C ASP A 70 -4.81 -9.30 5.60
N ALA A 71 -3.50 -9.19 5.85
CA ALA A 71 -2.85 -7.91 6.13
C ALA A 71 -3.01 -6.92 4.96
N ALA A 72 -2.82 -7.37 3.71
CA ALA A 72 -3.03 -6.54 2.53
C ALA A 72 -4.51 -6.20 2.30
N GLU A 73 -5.44 -7.11 2.66
CA GLU A 73 -6.88 -6.82 2.64
C GLU A 73 -7.25 -5.68 3.59
N LYS A 74 -6.67 -5.68 4.80
CA LYS A 74 -6.89 -4.64 5.80
C LYS A 74 -6.46 -3.25 5.31
N LEU A 75 -5.40 -3.16 4.51
CA LEU A 75 -5.00 -1.90 3.88
C LEU A 75 -6.09 -1.36 2.94
N PHE A 76 -6.72 -2.21 2.13
CA PHE A 76 -7.84 -1.80 1.26
C PHE A 76 -9.09 -1.45 2.06
N GLU A 77 -9.39 -2.14 3.15
CA GLU A 77 -10.49 -1.81 4.06
C GLU A 77 -10.30 -0.44 4.71
N ALA A 78 -9.06 -0.04 4.98
CA ALA A 78 -8.72 1.29 5.47
C ALA A 78 -8.68 2.38 4.38
N GLY A 79 -8.87 2.03 3.11
CA GLY A 79 -8.95 2.99 2.00
C GLY A 79 -7.72 3.10 1.12
N ALA A 80 -6.83 2.09 1.11
CA ALA A 80 -5.66 2.09 0.24
C ALA A 80 -6.04 2.24 -1.25
N ASN A 81 -5.32 3.11 -1.96
CA ASN A 81 -5.48 3.31 -3.40
C ASN A 81 -4.69 2.29 -4.22
N THR A 82 -3.53 1.90 -3.72
CA THR A 82 -2.61 0.97 -4.38
C THR A 82 -1.81 0.22 -3.32
N VAL A 83 -1.71 -1.08 -3.47
CA VAL A 83 -0.83 -1.93 -2.66
C VAL A 83 0.10 -2.68 -3.60
N TYR A 84 1.40 -2.49 -3.45
CA TYR A 84 2.43 -3.27 -4.09
C TYR A 84 2.68 -4.52 -3.24
N VAL A 85 2.28 -5.67 -3.76
CA VAL A 85 2.37 -6.95 -3.06
C VAL A 85 3.50 -7.78 -3.66
N TYR A 86 4.33 -8.34 -2.80
CA TYR A 86 5.40 -9.26 -3.20
C TYR A 86 5.21 -10.61 -2.49
N ARG A 87 4.91 -11.67 -3.26
CA ARG A 87 4.81 -13.01 -2.71
C ARG A 87 6.19 -13.56 -2.40
N LEU A 88 6.41 -13.88 -1.14
CA LEU A 88 7.65 -14.45 -0.62
C LEU A 88 7.81 -15.93 -1.02
N GLY A 89 9.06 -16.37 -1.02
CA GLY A 89 9.44 -17.76 -1.14
C GLY A 89 10.17 -18.11 -2.42
N THR A 90 10.85 -19.26 -2.38
CA THR A 90 11.62 -19.80 -3.48
C THR A 90 11.30 -21.27 -3.69
N GLY A 91 11.49 -21.77 -4.93
CA GLY A 91 11.19 -23.14 -5.29
C GLY A 91 9.69 -23.40 -5.36
N GLY A 92 9.27 -24.60 -4.91
CA GLY A 92 7.90 -25.07 -5.11
C GLY A 92 7.71 -25.70 -6.49
N LYS A 93 6.55 -26.31 -6.72
CA LYS A 93 6.18 -26.95 -7.98
C LYS A 93 4.74 -26.67 -8.33
N GLU A 94 4.48 -26.56 -9.62
CA GLU A 94 3.15 -26.48 -10.17
C GLU A 94 2.45 -27.84 -10.10
N GLY A 95 1.16 -27.85 -9.78
CA GLY A 95 0.32 -29.05 -9.93
C GLY A 95 0.04 -29.31 -11.40
N SER A 96 0.02 -30.55 -11.81
CA SER A 96 -0.19 -30.98 -13.21
C SER A 96 -1.23 -32.05 -13.34
N LEU A 97 -1.97 -32.03 -14.47
CA LEU A 97 -2.95 -33.03 -14.84
C LEU A 97 -2.94 -33.26 -16.36
N GLN A 98 -2.92 -34.50 -16.80
CA GLN A 98 -3.12 -34.85 -18.20
C GLN A 98 -4.57 -35.24 -18.49
N LEU A 99 -5.23 -34.45 -19.34
CA LEU A 99 -6.55 -34.76 -19.87
C LEU A 99 -6.42 -35.60 -21.14
N GLN A 100 -7.31 -36.58 -21.28
CA GLN A 100 -7.30 -37.53 -22.40
C GLN A 100 -8.49 -37.30 -23.34
N THR A 101 -8.34 -37.80 -24.56
CA THR A 101 -9.45 -37.97 -25.49
C THR A 101 -10.29 -39.19 -25.12
N THR A 102 -11.44 -39.34 -25.74
CA THR A 102 -12.29 -40.53 -25.60
C THR A 102 -11.62 -41.82 -26.07
N THR A 103 -10.53 -41.76 -26.83
CA THR A 103 -9.68 -42.87 -27.23
C THR A 103 -8.52 -43.13 -26.27
N SER A 104 -8.54 -42.53 -25.07
CA SER A 104 -7.52 -42.66 -24.01
C SER A 104 -6.11 -42.18 -24.42
N THR A 105 -6.03 -41.23 -25.35
CA THR A 105 -4.79 -40.58 -25.76
C THR A 105 -4.64 -39.27 -25.00
N ASN A 106 -3.45 -39.00 -24.45
CA ASN A 106 -3.17 -37.72 -23.80
C ASN A 106 -3.32 -36.59 -24.81
N ALA A 107 -4.07 -35.55 -24.45
CA ALA A 107 -4.42 -34.46 -25.36
C ALA A 107 -4.07 -33.07 -24.85
N VAL A 108 -4.30 -32.79 -23.58
CA VAL A 108 -4.01 -31.46 -22.96
C VAL A 108 -3.35 -31.71 -21.62
N THR A 109 -2.24 -30.98 -21.39
CA THR A 109 -1.61 -30.90 -20.07
C THR A 109 -2.06 -29.62 -19.42
N LEU A 110 -2.79 -29.72 -18.30
CA LEU A 110 -3.11 -28.60 -17.43
C LEU A 110 -2.07 -28.48 -16.34
N LYS A 111 -1.65 -27.25 -16.03
CA LYS A 111 -0.76 -26.94 -14.91
C LYS A 111 -1.31 -25.76 -14.11
N THR A 112 -1.06 -25.72 -12.81
CA THR A 112 -1.32 -24.48 -12.06
C THR A 112 -0.39 -23.38 -12.57
N LYS A 113 -0.88 -22.12 -12.65
CA LYS A 113 -0.05 -20.99 -13.14
C LYS A 113 1.16 -20.71 -12.26
N TYR A 114 1.04 -21.06 -10.98
CA TYR A 114 2.08 -20.78 -9.97
C TYR A 114 2.30 -22.02 -9.09
N PRO A 115 3.51 -22.20 -8.53
CA PRO A 115 3.78 -23.21 -7.53
C PRO A 115 2.83 -23.09 -6.34
N THR A 116 2.19 -24.21 -5.99
CA THR A 116 1.17 -24.23 -4.92
C THR A 116 0.94 -25.64 -4.38
N ALA A 117 0.60 -25.73 -3.09
CA ALA A 117 0.09 -26.93 -2.46
C ALA A 117 -1.45 -27.01 -2.47
N LEU A 118 -2.14 -25.99 -2.98
CA LEU A 118 -3.60 -25.94 -3.07
C LEU A 118 -4.13 -27.10 -3.94
N LYS A 119 -5.28 -27.63 -3.56
CA LYS A 119 -5.89 -28.80 -4.16
C LYS A 119 -6.79 -28.43 -5.34
N PHE A 120 -6.16 -28.07 -6.46
CA PHE A 120 -6.90 -27.81 -7.69
C PHE A 120 -7.43 -29.11 -8.31
N SER A 121 -8.65 -29.05 -8.82
CA SER A 121 -9.25 -30.11 -9.63
C SER A 121 -10.08 -29.51 -10.76
N VAL A 122 -10.30 -30.28 -11.80
CA VAL A 122 -11.09 -29.87 -12.96
C VAL A 122 -12.23 -30.83 -13.26
N THR A 123 -13.33 -30.28 -13.74
CA THR A 123 -14.45 -31.04 -14.32
C THR A 123 -14.63 -30.59 -15.76
N VAL A 124 -14.54 -31.53 -16.70
CA VAL A 124 -14.85 -31.30 -18.11
C VAL A 124 -16.12 -32.05 -18.46
N LYS A 125 -17.16 -31.37 -18.86
CA LYS A 125 -18.47 -31.93 -19.18
C LYS A 125 -19.18 -31.20 -20.31
N GLN A 126 -20.18 -31.85 -20.90
CA GLN A 126 -21.08 -31.20 -21.84
C GLN A 126 -21.85 -30.07 -21.16
N LYS A 127 -21.97 -28.93 -21.83
CA LYS A 127 -22.78 -27.82 -21.35
C LYS A 127 -24.26 -28.20 -21.41
N LEU A 128 -24.97 -27.90 -20.32
CA LEU A 128 -26.40 -28.22 -20.24
C LEU A 128 -27.17 -27.41 -21.30
N GLY A 129 -27.94 -28.13 -22.13
CA GLY A 129 -28.75 -27.53 -23.18
C GLY A 129 -28.00 -27.17 -24.46
N ASP A 130 -26.68 -27.46 -24.55
CA ASP A 130 -25.87 -27.16 -25.72
C ASP A 130 -24.92 -28.33 -26.03
N GLN A 131 -25.20 -29.10 -27.09
CA GLN A 131 -24.40 -30.25 -27.48
C GLN A 131 -23.12 -29.87 -28.23
N ASN A 132 -22.98 -28.62 -28.64
CA ASN A 132 -21.81 -28.14 -29.36
C ASN A 132 -20.79 -27.44 -28.49
N THR A 133 -21.02 -27.41 -27.18
CA THR A 133 -20.15 -26.72 -26.20
C THR A 133 -19.86 -27.60 -25.00
N LYS A 134 -18.60 -27.70 -24.61
CA LYS A 134 -18.18 -28.26 -23.32
C LYS A 134 -17.73 -27.16 -22.37
N GLU A 135 -17.81 -27.43 -21.08
CA GLU A 135 -17.34 -26.55 -19.99
C GLU A 135 -16.21 -27.24 -19.25
N CYS A 136 -15.14 -26.47 -19.00
CA CYS A 136 -14.10 -26.82 -18.04
C CYS A 136 -14.29 -25.96 -16.79
N SER A 137 -14.62 -26.59 -15.68
CA SER A 137 -14.79 -25.95 -14.38
C SER A 137 -13.59 -26.25 -13.51
N VAL A 138 -12.96 -25.21 -12.98
CA VAL A 138 -11.77 -25.30 -12.10
C VAL A 138 -12.23 -25.11 -10.66
N TYR A 139 -11.79 -25.99 -9.78
CA TYR A 139 -12.09 -25.98 -8.36
C TYR A 139 -10.81 -25.88 -7.54
N ASN A 140 -10.88 -25.17 -6.42
CA ASN A 140 -9.92 -25.26 -5.32
C ASN A 140 -10.63 -25.98 -4.15
N GLY A 141 -10.23 -27.20 -3.87
CA GLY A 141 -11.00 -28.08 -2.98
C GLY A 141 -12.40 -28.31 -3.52
N SER A 142 -13.42 -27.87 -2.78
CA SER A 142 -14.84 -27.96 -3.17
C SER A 142 -15.38 -26.67 -3.82
N ILE A 143 -14.60 -25.58 -3.83
CA ILE A 143 -15.05 -24.26 -4.29
C ILE A 143 -14.78 -24.11 -5.78
N LEU A 144 -15.82 -23.80 -6.57
CA LEU A 144 -15.69 -23.44 -7.98
C LEU A 144 -15.04 -22.04 -8.06
N VAL A 145 -13.85 -21.96 -8.67
CA VAL A 145 -13.09 -20.70 -8.79
C VAL A 145 -13.14 -20.13 -10.20
N GLU A 146 -13.28 -20.97 -11.21
CA GLU A 146 -13.34 -20.53 -12.60
C GLU A 146 -14.13 -21.53 -13.47
N LYS A 147 -14.74 -21.00 -14.53
CA LYS A 147 -15.40 -21.81 -15.55
C LYS A 147 -15.14 -21.22 -16.93
N VAL A 148 -14.65 -22.04 -17.82
CA VAL A 148 -14.45 -21.69 -19.23
C VAL A 148 -15.27 -22.61 -20.12
N SER A 149 -15.75 -22.10 -21.28
CA SER A 149 -16.51 -22.86 -22.26
C SER A 149 -15.71 -22.95 -23.55
N PHE A 150 -15.75 -24.07 -24.21
CA PHE A 150 -15.07 -24.29 -25.49
C PHE A 150 -15.94 -25.08 -26.46
N ALA A 151 -15.73 -24.85 -27.78
CA ALA A 151 -16.48 -25.55 -28.81
C ALA A 151 -16.13 -27.05 -28.81
N ALA A 152 -17.19 -27.87 -28.91
CA ALA A 152 -17.12 -29.32 -28.84
C ALA A 152 -17.98 -29.96 -29.93
N GLY A 153 -17.79 -31.26 -30.18
CA GLY A 153 -18.59 -32.07 -31.10
C GLY A 153 -17.82 -32.59 -32.32
N SER A 154 -18.56 -33.23 -33.21
CA SER A 154 -17.99 -33.86 -34.39
C SER A 154 -17.35 -32.83 -35.36
N GLY A 155 -16.13 -33.15 -35.82
CA GLY A 155 -15.41 -32.32 -36.79
C GLY A 155 -14.63 -31.15 -36.22
N VAL A 156 -14.61 -30.97 -34.89
CA VAL A 156 -13.76 -29.95 -34.21
C VAL A 156 -12.66 -30.60 -33.39
N ASN A 157 -11.51 -29.94 -33.26
CA ASN A 157 -10.46 -30.36 -32.36
C ASN A 157 -10.72 -29.77 -30.96
N GLU A 158 -11.38 -30.54 -30.11
CA GLU A 158 -11.73 -30.09 -28.75
C GLU A 158 -10.52 -29.80 -27.88
N ALA A 159 -9.39 -30.52 -28.08
CA ALA A 159 -8.16 -30.26 -27.33
C ALA A 159 -7.59 -28.87 -27.63
N THR A 160 -7.52 -28.48 -28.91
CA THR A 160 -7.09 -27.13 -29.31
C THR A 160 -8.04 -26.05 -28.78
N ASN A 161 -9.36 -26.32 -28.87
CA ASN A 161 -10.36 -25.36 -28.39
C ASN A 161 -10.30 -25.16 -26.87
N LEU A 162 -10.03 -26.21 -26.10
CA LEU A 162 -9.82 -26.13 -24.65
C LEU A 162 -8.57 -25.30 -24.34
N VAL A 163 -7.44 -25.57 -25.00
CA VAL A 163 -6.20 -24.78 -24.80
C VAL A 163 -6.43 -23.31 -25.11
N GLU A 164 -7.13 -23.01 -26.19
CA GLU A 164 -7.47 -21.61 -26.56
C GLU A 164 -8.36 -20.94 -25.49
N ALA A 165 -9.39 -21.64 -25.00
CA ALA A 165 -10.29 -21.13 -23.96
C ALA A 165 -9.59 -20.93 -22.61
N MET A 166 -8.51 -21.69 -22.34
CA MET A 166 -7.74 -21.58 -21.10
C MET A 166 -6.65 -20.51 -21.14
N LYS A 167 -6.39 -19.82 -22.26
CA LYS A 167 -5.37 -18.77 -22.35
C LYS A 167 -5.59 -17.65 -21.34
N ASP A 168 -6.84 -17.26 -21.12
CA ASP A 168 -7.23 -16.19 -20.19
C ASP A 168 -7.56 -16.71 -18.80
N SER A 169 -7.36 -18.02 -18.53
CA SER A 169 -7.58 -18.59 -17.20
C SER A 169 -6.69 -17.90 -16.18
N LYS A 170 -7.24 -17.58 -15.00
CA LYS A 170 -6.50 -16.96 -13.90
C LYS A 170 -5.65 -17.97 -13.12
N TYR A 171 -6.03 -19.23 -13.12
CA TYR A 171 -5.50 -20.25 -12.21
C TYR A 171 -4.68 -21.33 -12.89
N LEU A 172 -5.04 -21.70 -14.11
CA LEU A 172 -4.40 -22.79 -14.83
C LEU A 172 -3.82 -22.31 -16.16
N SER A 173 -2.77 -22.96 -16.59
CA SER A 173 -2.26 -22.96 -17.96
C SER A 173 -2.60 -24.28 -18.64
N ALA A 174 -2.76 -24.27 -19.95
CA ALA A 174 -3.06 -25.42 -20.75
C ALA A 174 -2.08 -25.54 -21.92
N GLU A 175 -1.47 -26.69 -22.10
CA GLU A 175 -0.55 -26.99 -23.18
C GLU A 175 -1.11 -28.15 -24.01
N LEU A 176 -1.15 -28.00 -25.35
CA LEU A 176 -1.55 -29.05 -26.25
C LEU A 176 -0.44 -30.09 -26.32
N VAL A 177 -0.79 -31.38 -26.16
CA VAL A 177 0.16 -32.46 -26.45
C VAL A 177 0.36 -32.51 -27.99
N PRO A 178 1.60 -32.62 -28.49
CA PRO A 178 1.87 -32.63 -29.92
C PRO A 178 1.02 -33.63 -30.66
N GLU A 179 0.45 -33.25 -31.82
CA GLU A 179 -0.41 -34.05 -32.68
C GLU A 179 -1.74 -34.53 -32.04
N ALA A 180 -2.06 -34.07 -30.82
CA ALA A 180 -3.30 -34.42 -30.17
C ALA A 180 -4.52 -33.86 -30.92
N SER A 181 -5.48 -34.71 -31.16
CA SER A 181 -6.73 -34.35 -31.81
C SER A 181 -7.86 -35.24 -31.32
N GLY A 182 -9.10 -34.79 -31.45
CA GLY A 182 -10.27 -35.60 -31.13
C GLY A 182 -11.15 -35.01 -30.03
N ILE A 183 -12.08 -35.83 -29.59
CA ILE A 183 -13.09 -35.49 -28.59
C ILE A 183 -12.49 -35.66 -27.19
N MET A 184 -12.57 -34.67 -26.36
CA MET A 184 -12.09 -34.70 -24.95
C MET A 184 -12.98 -35.60 -24.10
N GLN A 185 -12.34 -36.44 -23.28
CA GLN A 185 -13.06 -37.24 -22.29
C GLN A 185 -13.74 -36.38 -21.24
N THR A 186 -14.96 -36.76 -20.85
CA THR A 186 -15.63 -36.15 -19.69
C THR A 186 -14.95 -36.60 -18.41
N VAL A 187 -14.59 -35.67 -17.55
CA VAL A 187 -13.98 -35.92 -16.23
C VAL A 187 -14.70 -35.15 -15.15
N THR A 188 -14.71 -35.66 -13.92
CA THR A 188 -15.36 -35.01 -12.79
C THR A 188 -14.36 -34.87 -11.64
N GLN A 189 -14.10 -33.62 -11.22
CA GLN A 189 -13.19 -33.25 -10.13
C GLN A 189 -11.86 -34.02 -10.14
N GLN A 190 -11.26 -34.17 -11.32
CA GLN A 190 -9.98 -34.80 -11.45
C GLN A 190 -8.88 -33.86 -10.94
N ALA A 191 -8.12 -34.31 -9.92
CA ALA A 191 -7.15 -33.49 -9.22
C ALA A 191 -5.86 -33.28 -10.03
N LEU A 192 -5.31 -32.06 -9.95
CA LEU A 192 -3.95 -31.78 -10.36
C LEU A 192 -2.99 -32.33 -9.28
N ALA A 193 -1.93 -33.03 -9.69
CA ALA A 193 -0.98 -33.66 -8.79
C ALA A 193 0.41 -33.02 -8.85
N GLY A 194 1.23 -33.27 -7.82
CA GLY A 194 2.65 -32.87 -7.79
C GLY A 194 2.94 -31.42 -7.40
N GLY A 195 1.92 -30.62 -7.18
CA GLY A 195 2.09 -29.24 -6.70
C GLY A 195 2.65 -29.19 -5.28
N THR A 196 3.59 -28.25 -5.04
CA THR A 196 4.15 -27.98 -3.71
C THR A 196 4.28 -26.48 -3.48
N ALA A 197 4.06 -26.03 -2.24
CA ALA A 197 4.27 -24.65 -1.86
C ALA A 197 5.75 -24.25 -1.95
N PRO A 198 6.06 -22.98 -2.22
CA PRO A 198 7.41 -22.44 -2.07
C PRO A 198 7.83 -22.45 -0.59
N THR A 199 9.14 -22.46 -0.35
CA THR A 199 9.70 -22.28 1.01
C THR A 199 10.08 -20.83 1.20
N VAL A 200 9.61 -20.23 2.29
CA VAL A 200 9.93 -18.85 2.66
C VAL A 200 11.09 -18.84 3.64
N LYS A 201 12.03 -17.92 3.43
CA LYS A 201 13.19 -17.66 4.29
C LYS A 201 13.28 -16.17 4.58
N THR A 202 14.01 -15.81 5.65
CA THR A 202 14.27 -14.40 6.01
C THR A 202 14.93 -13.61 4.85
N GLU A 203 15.77 -14.26 4.03
CA GLU A 203 16.37 -13.65 2.84
C GLU A 203 15.35 -13.19 1.79
N ASP A 204 14.20 -13.86 1.68
CA ASP A 204 13.15 -13.51 0.72
C ASP A 204 12.55 -12.12 1.02
N TYR A 205 12.54 -11.70 2.29
CA TYR A 205 12.16 -10.34 2.68
C TYR A 205 13.13 -9.29 2.16
N SER A 206 14.44 -9.56 2.20
CA SER A 206 15.44 -8.66 1.60
C SER A 206 15.22 -8.49 0.10
N ASN A 207 14.87 -9.59 -0.59
CA ASN A 207 14.55 -9.54 -2.02
C ASN A 207 13.29 -8.72 -2.29
N ALA A 208 12.25 -8.85 -1.44
CA ALA A 208 11.03 -8.06 -1.52
C ALA A 208 11.32 -6.56 -1.33
N PHE A 209 12.09 -6.21 -0.29
CA PHE A 209 12.46 -4.81 0.01
C PHE A 209 13.23 -4.17 -1.16
N ASN A 210 14.22 -4.87 -1.70
CA ASN A 210 14.96 -4.38 -2.87
C ASN A 210 14.06 -4.24 -4.12
N ALA A 211 13.09 -5.14 -4.31
CA ALA A 211 12.14 -5.03 -5.42
C ALA A 211 11.22 -3.81 -5.28
N PHE A 212 10.84 -3.43 -4.06
CA PHE A 212 10.01 -2.25 -3.82
C PHE A 212 10.69 -0.93 -4.14
N GLU A 213 12.02 -0.86 -4.18
CA GLU A 213 12.74 0.38 -4.53
C GLU A 213 12.44 0.91 -5.93
N MET A 214 11.98 0.06 -6.84
CA MET A 214 11.60 0.47 -8.20
C MET A 214 10.23 1.16 -8.26
N TYR A 215 9.50 1.24 -7.16
CA TYR A 215 8.13 1.76 -7.09
C TYR A 215 8.03 2.92 -6.12
N SER A 216 7.15 3.87 -6.43
CA SER A 216 6.82 4.95 -5.49
C SER A 216 5.75 4.48 -4.52
N TRP A 217 6.09 4.35 -3.26
CA TRP A 217 5.20 3.98 -2.16
C TRP A 217 5.40 4.91 -0.97
N ASN A 218 4.43 4.94 -0.05
CA ASN A 218 4.45 5.79 1.12
C ASN A 218 4.67 5.00 2.42
N VAL A 219 4.11 3.80 2.49
CA VAL A 219 4.11 2.99 3.72
C VAL A 219 4.53 1.56 3.41
N LEU A 220 5.57 1.10 4.07
CA LEU A 220 5.95 -0.31 4.15
C LEU A 220 5.26 -0.94 5.35
N VAL A 221 4.59 -2.07 5.12
CA VAL A 221 3.96 -2.88 6.15
C VAL A 221 4.57 -4.28 6.09
N LEU A 222 4.77 -4.90 7.25
CA LEU A 222 5.22 -6.28 7.33
C LEU A 222 4.03 -7.21 7.60
N ASP A 223 4.11 -8.42 7.06
CA ASP A 223 3.16 -9.51 7.29
C ASP A 223 3.57 -10.42 8.46
N THR A 224 4.50 -9.95 9.29
CA THR A 224 5.08 -10.69 10.39
C THR A 224 5.57 -9.77 11.49
N VAL A 225 5.70 -10.29 12.70
CA VAL A 225 6.32 -9.63 13.87
C VAL A 225 7.69 -10.21 14.21
N ASP A 226 8.22 -11.08 13.36
CA ASP A 226 9.52 -11.71 13.53
C ASP A 226 10.63 -10.66 13.69
N SER A 227 11.46 -10.82 14.74
CA SER A 227 12.50 -9.87 15.10
C SER A 227 13.60 -9.74 14.05
N ASP A 228 13.94 -10.83 13.35
CA ASP A 228 15.00 -10.82 12.33
C ASP A 228 14.50 -10.09 11.09
N VAL A 229 13.24 -10.28 10.72
CA VAL A 229 12.61 -9.55 9.60
C VAL A 229 12.48 -8.07 9.95
N LYS A 230 12.08 -7.72 11.18
CA LYS A 230 12.04 -6.34 11.64
C LYS A 230 13.43 -5.67 11.61
N ALA A 231 14.50 -6.40 11.96
CA ALA A 231 15.87 -5.89 11.87
C ALA A 231 16.33 -5.68 10.42
N LEU A 232 15.93 -6.56 9.50
CA LEU A 232 16.15 -6.36 8.06
C LEU A 232 15.39 -5.13 7.53
N ALA A 233 14.13 -4.96 7.93
CA ALA A 233 13.35 -3.79 7.56
C ALA A 233 14.00 -2.50 8.09
N LYS A 234 14.54 -2.52 9.31
CA LYS A 234 15.30 -1.38 9.86
C LYS A 234 16.50 -1.05 8.99
N THR A 235 17.36 -2.02 8.70
CA THR A 235 18.55 -1.82 7.86
C THR A 235 18.18 -1.29 6.47
N TYR A 236 17.10 -1.82 5.89
CA TYR A 236 16.59 -1.38 4.60
C TYR A 236 16.11 0.08 4.64
N MET A 237 15.26 0.42 5.62
CA MET A 237 14.70 1.77 5.75
C MET A 237 15.80 2.80 6.03
N ASP A 238 16.74 2.51 6.95
CA ASP A 238 17.87 3.39 7.23
C ASP A 238 18.64 3.68 5.91
N ARG A 239 18.98 2.64 5.14
CA ARG A 239 19.69 2.79 3.86
C ARG A 239 18.93 3.63 2.82
N ILE A 240 17.63 3.40 2.63
CA ILE A 240 16.88 4.16 1.63
C ILE A 240 16.66 5.62 2.06
N HIS A 241 16.48 5.88 3.35
CA HIS A 241 16.39 7.24 3.87
C HIS A 241 17.69 8.02 3.74
N ASP A 242 18.85 7.38 3.97
CA ASP A 242 20.17 7.96 3.69
C ASP A 242 20.33 8.33 2.21
N ASN A 243 19.62 7.66 1.32
CA ASN A 243 19.55 7.96 -0.11
C ASN A 243 18.40 8.92 -0.50
N GLY A 244 17.67 9.48 0.47
CA GLY A 244 16.64 10.50 0.26
C GLY A 244 15.23 9.97 0.02
N ALA A 245 14.94 8.70 0.30
CA ALA A 245 13.57 8.18 0.28
C ALA A 245 12.71 8.79 1.38
N LEU A 246 11.39 8.83 1.19
CA LEU A 246 10.44 9.52 2.08
C LEU A 246 9.32 8.59 2.61
N GLY A 247 9.48 7.28 2.47
CA GLY A 247 8.51 6.31 2.98
C GLY A 247 8.60 6.11 4.49
N ILE A 248 7.52 5.63 5.10
CA ILE A 248 7.52 5.19 6.49
C ILE A 248 7.34 3.67 6.57
N CYS A 249 7.78 3.07 7.68
CA CYS A 249 7.57 1.67 7.99
C CYS A 249 6.72 1.53 9.24
N VAL A 250 5.63 0.76 9.18
CA VAL A 250 4.76 0.46 10.32
C VAL A 250 5.00 -0.97 10.76
N LEU A 251 5.38 -1.12 12.02
CA LEU A 251 5.80 -2.39 12.62
C LEU A 251 4.80 -2.83 13.69
N GLY A 252 4.45 -4.11 13.69
CA GLY A 252 3.71 -4.74 14.77
C GLY A 252 4.61 -5.32 15.86
N GLU A 253 4.01 -5.75 16.95
CA GLU A 253 4.70 -6.44 18.06
C GLU A 253 4.02 -7.77 18.34
N GLU A 254 4.79 -8.72 18.89
CA GLU A 254 4.25 -10.00 19.36
C GLU A 254 3.24 -9.80 20.49
N ALA A 255 2.11 -10.52 20.41
CA ALA A 255 1.00 -10.40 21.36
C ALA A 255 1.38 -10.70 22.82
N ASN A 256 2.43 -11.50 23.04
CA ASN A 256 2.88 -11.94 24.36
C ASN A 256 3.85 -10.98 25.06
N LYS A 257 4.28 -9.90 24.40
CA LYS A 257 5.24 -8.95 24.98
C LYS A 257 4.57 -8.03 26.00
N SER A 258 5.23 -7.86 27.14
CA SER A 258 4.85 -6.88 28.15
C SER A 258 4.95 -5.44 27.61
N LEU A 259 4.22 -4.50 28.21
CA LEU A 259 4.30 -3.08 27.84
C LEU A 259 5.72 -2.55 27.90
N ALA A 260 6.50 -2.95 28.93
CA ALA A 260 7.88 -2.54 29.10
C ALA A 260 8.79 -3.03 27.94
N GLU A 261 8.61 -4.27 27.48
CA GLU A 261 9.33 -4.82 26.33
C GLU A 261 8.94 -4.09 25.05
N ARG A 262 7.64 -3.84 24.82
CA ARG A 262 7.14 -3.08 23.66
C ARG A 262 7.75 -1.68 23.61
N MET A 263 7.80 -0.97 24.75
CA MET A 263 8.42 0.34 24.86
C MET A 263 9.93 0.30 24.58
N MET A 264 10.63 -0.72 25.07
CA MET A 264 12.06 -0.91 24.82
C MET A 264 12.32 -1.18 23.32
N ASN A 265 11.50 -2.02 22.71
CA ASN A 265 11.59 -2.33 21.29
C ASN A 265 11.35 -1.09 20.44
N ALA A 266 10.30 -0.31 20.70
CA ALA A 266 10.01 0.93 19.99
C ALA A 266 11.18 1.92 20.05
N LYS A 267 11.77 2.14 21.25
CA LYS A 267 12.94 3.01 21.44
C LYS A 267 14.16 2.60 20.63
N SER A 268 14.32 1.31 20.32
CA SER A 268 15.47 0.80 19.58
C SER A 268 15.54 1.26 18.13
N TYR A 269 14.41 1.71 17.56
CA TYR A 269 14.34 2.21 16.19
C TYR A 269 14.76 3.67 16.07
N ASN A 270 14.34 4.50 16.99
CA ASN A 270 14.68 5.91 17.13
C ASN A 270 14.82 6.69 15.81
N ALA A 271 13.82 6.60 14.93
CA ALA A 271 13.80 7.33 13.66
C ALA A 271 12.39 7.80 13.31
N PRO A 272 12.23 8.95 12.62
CA PRO A 272 10.91 9.54 12.32
C PRO A 272 10.11 8.72 11.30
N TYR A 273 10.75 7.85 10.56
CA TYR A 273 10.14 6.97 9.57
C TYR A 273 9.73 5.60 10.10
N PHE A 274 9.85 5.33 11.40
CA PHE A 274 9.30 4.14 12.02
C PHE A 274 8.11 4.48 12.91
N VAL A 275 7.01 3.75 12.70
CA VAL A 275 5.85 3.74 13.59
C VAL A 275 5.74 2.35 14.20
N TYR A 276 5.82 2.28 15.51
CA TYR A 276 5.80 1.02 16.25
C TYR A 276 4.45 0.85 16.94
N VAL A 277 3.64 -0.08 16.45
CA VAL A 277 2.30 -0.38 16.98
C VAL A 277 2.42 -1.30 18.18
N GLY A 278 1.91 -0.82 19.31
CA GLY A 278 2.03 -1.53 20.58
C GLY A 278 0.72 -2.09 21.13
N SER A 279 -0.41 -1.93 20.44
CA SER A 279 -1.72 -2.40 20.92
C SER A 279 -2.51 -3.11 19.84
N GLY A 280 -3.33 -4.07 20.29
CA GLY A 280 -4.38 -4.70 19.52
C GLY A 280 -5.78 -4.29 20.02
N TYR A 281 -6.79 -4.77 19.33
CA TYR A 281 -8.18 -4.52 19.66
C TYR A 281 -9.05 -5.75 19.31
N TYR A 282 -10.26 -5.81 19.82
CA TYR A 282 -11.29 -6.73 19.36
C TYR A 282 -12.11 -6.03 18.27
N ASP A 283 -12.39 -6.73 17.18
CA ASP A 283 -13.31 -6.23 16.18
C ASP A 283 -14.79 -6.44 16.59
N THR A 284 -15.71 -5.91 15.80
CA THR A 284 -17.17 -6.04 16.03
C THR A 284 -17.68 -7.48 15.96
N SER A 285 -16.89 -8.41 15.43
CA SER A 285 -17.18 -9.85 15.44
C SER A 285 -16.66 -10.56 16.68
N GLY A 286 -15.84 -9.86 17.50
CA GLY A 286 -15.16 -10.38 18.68
C GLY A 286 -13.84 -11.07 18.38
N ASP A 287 -13.32 -10.95 17.15
CA ASP A 287 -12.01 -11.49 16.78
C ASP A 287 -10.88 -10.56 17.26
N ARG A 288 -9.76 -11.17 17.65
CA ARG A 288 -8.60 -10.42 18.12
C ARG A 288 -7.76 -9.92 16.94
N MET A 289 -7.64 -8.61 16.81
CA MET A 289 -6.77 -7.94 15.87
C MET A 289 -5.47 -7.54 16.55
N GLU A 290 -4.45 -8.37 16.38
CA GLU A 290 -3.14 -8.22 17.04
C GLU A 290 -2.00 -8.30 16.04
N GLU A 291 -0.77 -8.12 16.52
CA GLU A 291 0.47 -8.32 15.77
C GLU A 291 0.49 -7.57 14.44
N TYR A 292 0.86 -8.25 13.36
CA TYR A 292 0.98 -7.66 12.03
C TYR A 292 -0.39 -7.23 11.46
N ILE A 293 -1.49 -7.85 11.87
CA ILE A 293 -2.84 -7.46 11.43
C ILE A 293 -3.22 -6.10 12.02
N SER A 294 -3.02 -5.91 13.35
CA SER A 294 -3.26 -4.60 13.98
C SER A 294 -2.35 -3.52 13.36
N ALA A 295 -1.08 -3.86 13.09
CA ALA A 295 -0.17 -2.95 12.42
C ALA A 295 -0.63 -2.59 11.00
N ALA A 296 -1.17 -3.55 10.23
CA ALA A 296 -1.68 -3.31 8.88
C ALA A 296 -2.90 -2.38 8.89
N VAL A 297 -3.87 -2.60 9.81
CA VAL A 297 -5.04 -1.70 9.95
C VAL A 297 -4.59 -0.29 10.32
N GLN A 298 -3.74 -0.15 11.33
CA GLN A 298 -3.24 1.16 11.77
C GLN A 298 -2.39 1.83 10.67
N ALA A 299 -1.56 1.08 9.96
CA ALA A 299 -0.82 1.58 8.80
C ALA A 299 -1.76 2.10 7.70
N GLY A 300 -2.85 1.37 7.44
CA GLY A 300 -3.87 1.78 6.49
C GLY A 300 -4.49 3.13 6.85
N VAL A 301 -4.90 3.32 8.12
CA VAL A 301 -5.43 4.59 8.59
C VAL A 301 -4.39 5.71 8.48
N ILE A 302 -3.13 5.47 8.89
CA ILE A 302 -2.05 6.45 8.82
C ILE A 302 -1.76 6.83 7.36
N GLY A 303 -1.57 5.85 6.48
CA GLY A 303 -1.16 6.07 5.10
C GLY A 303 -2.25 6.64 4.19
N CYS A 304 -3.52 6.50 4.57
CA CYS A 304 -4.66 7.08 3.85
C CYS A 304 -5.07 8.46 4.40
N LYS A 305 -4.50 8.89 5.54
CA LYS A 305 -4.80 10.19 6.14
C LYS A 305 -4.12 11.33 5.40
N GLU A 306 -4.84 12.41 5.15
CA GLU A 306 -4.23 13.64 4.65
C GLU A 306 -3.19 14.18 5.64
N SER A 307 -2.02 14.59 5.15
CA SER A 307 -0.93 15.11 5.99
C SER A 307 -1.30 16.35 6.83
N SER A 308 -2.34 17.09 6.41
CA SER A 308 -2.89 18.22 7.18
C SER A 308 -3.61 17.82 8.47
N LYS A 309 -3.94 16.53 8.64
CA LYS A 309 -4.75 16.03 9.75
C LYS A 309 -3.95 15.10 10.66
N SER A 310 -4.11 15.23 11.98
CA SER A 310 -3.57 14.27 12.94
C SER A 310 -4.40 12.96 12.94
N ILE A 311 -3.76 11.86 13.28
CA ILE A 311 -4.44 10.59 13.54
C ILE A 311 -5.02 10.52 14.96
N VAL A 312 -4.61 11.39 15.86
CA VAL A 312 -5.09 11.41 17.26
C VAL A 312 -6.62 11.45 17.28
N HIS A 313 -7.24 10.57 18.09
CA HIS A 313 -8.67 10.34 18.17
C HIS A 313 -9.36 10.00 16.83
N THR A 314 -8.57 9.51 15.85
CA THR A 314 -9.17 8.87 14.68
C THR A 314 -9.55 7.44 15.05
N GLU A 315 -10.79 7.08 14.82
CA GLU A 315 -11.32 5.75 15.12
C GLU A 315 -10.67 4.69 14.23
N ILE A 316 -10.47 3.52 14.81
CA ILE A 316 -10.02 2.33 14.07
C ILE A 316 -11.28 1.70 13.44
N PRO A 317 -11.27 1.47 12.13
CA PRO A 317 -12.39 0.82 11.46
C PRO A 317 -12.70 -0.55 12.09
N ASP A 318 -13.98 -0.81 12.31
CA ASP A 318 -14.50 -2.10 12.79
C ASP A 318 -14.04 -2.54 14.20
N ALA A 319 -13.44 -1.63 14.98
CA ALA A 319 -12.99 -1.92 16.33
C ALA A 319 -14.13 -1.76 17.34
N ASP A 320 -14.21 -2.70 18.29
CA ASP A 320 -15.20 -2.72 19.39
C ASP A 320 -14.56 -2.31 20.73
N SER A 321 -13.41 -2.89 21.07
CA SER A 321 -12.74 -2.61 22.36
C SER A 321 -11.23 -2.85 22.27
N CYS A 322 -10.44 -2.21 23.14
CA CYS A 322 -9.02 -2.48 23.26
C CYS A 322 -8.79 -3.82 23.98
N ILE A 323 -7.76 -4.57 23.56
CA ILE A 323 -7.40 -5.83 24.24
C ILE A 323 -6.84 -5.56 25.65
N GLU A 324 -6.13 -4.46 25.81
CA GLU A 324 -5.46 -4.07 27.05
C GLU A 324 -5.94 -2.68 27.48
N GLN A 325 -6.29 -2.56 28.74
CA GLN A 325 -6.61 -1.26 29.35
C GLN A 325 -5.40 -0.79 30.19
N LEU A 326 -4.89 0.38 29.86
CA LEU A 326 -3.70 0.95 30.48
C LEU A 326 -4.09 2.11 31.41
N THR A 327 -3.26 2.38 32.41
CA THR A 327 -3.38 3.59 33.24
C THR A 327 -2.86 4.81 32.50
N ASN A 328 -3.29 6.00 32.93
CA ASN A 328 -2.80 7.26 32.36
C ASN A 328 -1.27 7.37 32.40
N GLU A 329 -0.64 6.89 33.46
CA GLU A 329 0.84 6.89 33.60
C GLU A 329 1.49 5.98 32.55
N GLN A 330 0.92 4.79 32.32
CA GLN A 330 1.40 3.86 31.29
C GLN A 330 1.27 4.44 29.87
N TYR A 331 0.18 5.14 29.57
CA TYR A 331 0.05 5.86 28.30
C TYR A 331 1.13 6.92 28.13
N ILE A 332 1.39 7.73 29.18
CA ILE A 332 2.43 8.77 29.14
C ILE A 332 3.82 8.14 28.92
N GLU A 333 4.14 7.05 29.61
CA GLU A 333 5.41 6.35 29.45
C GLU A 333 5.56 5.77 28.03
N ALA A 334 4.50 5.19 27.48
CA ALA A 334 4.48 4.63 26.14
C ALA A 334 4.67 5.71 25.07
N ILE A 335 3.97 6.85 25.17
CA ILE A 335 4.14 8.00 24.29
C ILE A 335 5.59 8.51 24.30
N ASN A 336 6.18 8.64 25.50
CA ASN A 336 7.58 9.04 25.67
C ASN A 336 8.57 8.00 25.13
N ALA A 337 8.14 6.76 24.98
CA ALA A 337 8.90 5.68 24.37
C ALA A 337 8.76 5.60 22.85
N GLY A 338 7.89 6.42 22.24
CA GLY A 338 7.59 6.34 20.82
C GLY A 338 6.75 5.13 20.42
N LEU A 339 5.97 4.57 21.37
CA LEU A 339 5.07 3.45 21.15
C LEU A 339 3.68 3.97 20.82
N LEU A 340 3.14 3.61 19.66
CA LEU A 340 1.79 3.98 19.24
C LEU A 340 0.77 3.04 19.88
N LEU A 341 -0.19 3.62 20.61
CA LEU A 341 -1.23 2.89 21.32
C LEU A 341 -2.63 3.35 20.93
N LEU A 342 -3.58 2.46 21.12
CA LEU A 342 -5.01 2.73 21.04
C LEU A 342 -5.57 2.93 22.44
N SER A 343 -6.61 3.74 22.55
CA SER A 343 -7.40 3.93 23.78
C SER A 343 -8.90 3.93 23.47
N GLU A 344 -9.70 3.76 24.51
CA GLU A 344 -11.16 3.79 24.40
C GLU A 344 -11.71 5.17 24.79
N GLY A 345 -12.61 5.67 23.97
CA GLY A 345 -13.38 6.87 24.27
C GLY A 345 -14.52 6.60 25.24
N GLN A 346 -15.15 7.67 25.75
CA GLN A 346 -16.25 7.56 26.72
C GLN A 346 -17.51 6.89 26.15
N GLU A 347 -17.67 6.89 24.83
CA GLU A 347 -18.80 6.27 24.12
C GLU A 347 -18.42 4.94 23.49
N GLY A 348 -17.28 4.35 23.87
CA GLY A 348 -16.81 3.05 23.38
C GLY A 348 -16.06 3.08 22.06
N GLN A 349 -15.69 4.26 21.53
CA GLN A 349 -14.84 4.33 20.34
C GLN A 349 -13.43 3.84 20.66
N VAL A 350 -12.84 3.05 19.77
CA VAL A 350 -11.43 2.69 19.80
C VAL A 350 -10.68 3.59 18.81
N TRP A 351 -9.72 4.36 19.32
CA TRP A 351 -9.00 5.35 18.55
C TRP A 351 -7.51 5.41 18.90
N PHE A 352 -6.74 6.11 18.07
CA PHE A 352 -5.35 6.41 18.41
C PHE A 352 -5.28 7.36 19.62
N ASP A 353 -4.59 6.92 20.67
CA ASP A 353 -4.36 7.75 21.85
C ASP A 353 -3.40 8.92 21.57
N SER A 354 -2.43 8.69 20.69
CA SER A 354 -1.42 9.67 20.29
C SER A 354 -1.07 9.54 18.82
N GLY A 355 -0.28 10.48 18.30
CA GLY A 355 0.23 10.46 16.91
C GLY A 355 1.76 10.43 16.87
N VAL A 356 2.39 9.59 17.70
CA VAL A 356 3.87 9.53 17.82
C VAL A 356 4.48 8.47 16.91
N ASN A 357 5.72 8.73 16.50
CA ASN A 357 6.63 7.76 15.89
C ASN A 357 7.74 7.36 16.89
N THR A 358 8.69 6.54 16.45
CA THR A 358 9.75 6.03 17.34
C THR A 358 10.87 7.04 17.64
N TYR A 359 10.87 8.23 17.04
CA TYR A 359 11.94 9.21 17.16
C TYR A 359 11.88 9.94 18.49
N THR A 360 12.41 9.37 19.55
CA THR A 360 12.33 9.88 20.92
C THR A 360 13.58 10.65 21.37
N VAL A 361 14.75 10.30 20.79
CA VAL A 361 16.02 10.98 21.03
C VAL A 361 16.37 11.78 19.78
N LEU A 362 16.22 13.10 19.85
CA LEU A 362 16.46 14.01 18.74
C LEU A 362 17.95 14.23 18.48
N ASN A 363 18.33 14.43 17.21
CA ASN A 363 19.63 14.97 16.85
C ASN A 363 19.74 16.45 17.24
N GLU A 364 20.95 17.00 17.24
CA GLU A 364 21.26 18.35 17.72
C GLU A 364 20.45 19.47 17.03
N ASN A 365 20.11 19.28 15.74
CA ASN A 365 19.39 20.28 14.92
C ASN A 365 17.93 19.95 14.70
N ASP A 366 17.39 18.88 15.29
CA ASP A 366 16.02 18.45 15.11
C ASP A 366 15.11 19.05 16.18
N ASP A 367 13.88 19.35 15.81
CA ASP A 367 12.85 19.83 16.72
C ASP A 367 11.86 18.70 17.11
N GLU A 368 11.06 18.96 18.15
CA GLU A 368 10.02 18.03 18.64
C GLU A 368 8.97 17.65 17.60
N GLY A 369 8.88 18.36 16.49
CA GLY A 369 7.96 18.03 15.39
C GLY A 369 8.27 16.71 14.73
N TRP A 370 9.53 16.31 14.68
CA TRP A 370 9.92 15.03 14.11
C TRP A 370 9.43 13.82 14.89
N LYS A 371 9.00 13.99 16.15
CA LYS A 371 8.38 12.92 16.97
C LYS A 371 6.94 12.62 16.58
N LYS A 372 6.31 13.44 15.74
CA LYS A 372 4.90 13.34 15.37
C LYS A 372 4.73 12.84 13.95
N ILE A 373 3.89 11.83 13.77
CA ILE A 373 3.55 11.24 12.46
C ILE A 373 3.02 12.32 11.52
N LYS A 374 2.09 13.18 11.97
CA LYS A 374 1.52 14.25 11.16
C LYS A 374 2.60 15.22 10.66
N ARG A 375 3.44 15.74 11.54
CA ARG A 375 4.44 16.74 11.18
C ARG A 375 5.52 16.16 10.27
N THR A 376 5.95 14.92 10.53
CA THR A 376 6.83 14.16 9.61
C THR A 376 6.20 14.01 8.23
N ALA A 377 4.91 13.69 8.15
CA ALA A 377 4.20 13.56 6.86
C ALA A 377 4.15 14.90 6.10
N VAL A 378 3.89 16.02 6.78
CA VAL A 378 3.92 17.36 6.14
C VAL A 378 5.32 17.69 5.62
N ARG A 379 6.38 17.43 6.39
CA ARG A 379 7.78 17.68 6.01
C ARG A 379 8.18 16.84 4.80
N TYR A 380 7.84 15.56 4.78
CA TYR A 380 8.08 14.69 3.62
C TYR A 380 7.31 15.19 2.38
N GLU A 381 6.11 15.72 2.58
CA GLU A 381 5.35 16.29 1.47
C GLU A 381 5.97 17.58 0.92
N VAL A 382 6.58 18.43 1.77
CA VAL A 382 7.37 19.59 1.32
C VAL A 382 8.53 19.10 0.43
N PHE A 383 9.29 18.10 0.89
CA PHE A 383 10.43 17.55 0.14
C PHE A 383 9.99 16.96 -1.19
N ASP A 384 8.97 16.11 -1.20
CA ASP A 384 8.47 15.45 -2.39
C ASP A 384 7.94 16.45 -3.43
N ARG A 385 7.11 17.42 -3.00
CA ARG A 385 6.51 18.40 -3.92
C ARG A 385 7.55 19.33 -4.53
N ILE A 386 8.53 19.79 -3.74
CA ILE A 386 9.62 20.62 -4.25
C ILE A 386 10.47 19.84 -5.23
N ASN A 387 10.89 18.61 -4.87
CA ASN A 387 11.69 17.76 -5.74
C ASN A 387 10.99 17.52 -7.09
N ARG A 388 9.74 17.10 -7.08
CA ARG A 388 8.94 16.87 -8.32
C ARG A 388 8.76 18.12 -9.17
N THR A 389 8.75 19.29 -8.56
CA THR A 389 8.60 20.56 -9.28
C THR A 389 9.92 21.01 -9.89
N LEU A 390 11.04 20.80 -9.20
CA LEU A 390 12.36 21.28 -9.65
C LEU A 390 13.07 20.28 -10.56
N GLU A 391 12.88 18.96 -10.38
CA GLU A 391 13.53 17.92 -11.19
C GLU A 391 13.35 18.13 -12.71
N PRO A 392 12.16 18.45 -13.26
CA PRO A 392 11.98 18.71 -14.68
C PRO A 392 12.72 19.95 -15.21
N LEU A 393 13.21 20.81 -14.34
CA LEU A 393 13.94 22.04 -14.71
C LEU A 393 15.44 21.77 -14.91
N ILE A 394 15.96 20.67 -14.36
CA ILE A 394 17.37 20.30 -14.44
C ILE A 394 17.78 20.15 -15.91
N GLY A 395 18.86 20.84 -16.29
CA GLY A 395 19.39 20.85 -17.65
C GLY A 395 18.56 21.66 -18.67
N ARG A 396 17.48 22.33 -18.23
CA ARG A 396 16.63 23.17 -19.08
C ARG A 396 16.73 24.66 -18.75
N ILE A 397 17.23 24.99 -17.59
CA ILE A 397 17.40 26.37 -17.10
C ILE A 397 18.88 26.68 -17.07
N ASN A 398 19.25 27.87 -17.55
CA ASN A 398 20.63 28.36 -17.44
C ASN A 398 20.95 28.72 -15.99
N ASN A 399 22.20 28.55 -15.60
CA ASN A 399 22.68 28.96 -14.27
C ASN A 399 23.08 30.44 -14.28
N ASP A 400 22.08 31.30 -14.39
CA ASP A 400 22.17 32.75 -14.34
C ASP A 400 21.07 33.33 -13.44
N SER A 401 21.08 34.64 -13.23
CA SER A 401 20.09 35.29 -12.36
C SER A 401 18.63 35.02 -12.76
N VAL A 402 18.35 34.88 -14.07
CA VAL A 402 17.00 34.57 -14.56
C VAL A 402 16.60 33.14 -14.23
N GLY A 403 17.55 32.21 -14.40
CA GLY A 403 17.34 30.79 -14.05
C GLY A 403 17.14 30.60 -12.55
N ILE A 404 17.94 31.26 -11.72
CA ILE A 404 17.77 31.25 -10.25
C ILE A 404 16.40 31.79 -9.86
N ASP A 405 15.96 32.93 -10.40
CA ASP A 405 14.65 33.48 -10.14
C ASP A 405 13.52 32.54 -10.56
N ASN A 406 13.66 31.83 -11.69
CA ASN A 406 12.68 30.83 -12.12
C ASN A 406 12.54 29.69 -11.12
N VAL A 407 13.65 29.12 -10.63
CA VAL A 407 13.65 28.05 -9.61
C VAL A 407 12.95 28.54 -8.35
N ILE A 408 13.30 29.75 -7.88
CA ILE A 408 12.68 30.35 -6.69
C ILE A 408 11.17 30.52 -6.87
N GLN A 409 10.72 31.00 -8.02
CA GLN A 409 9.29 31.21 -8.29
C GLN A 409 8.52 29.89 -8.34
N GLU A 410 9.05 28.86 -8.98
CA GLU A 410 8.39 27.54 -9.05
C GLU A 410 8.31 26.89 -7.67
N ALA A 411 9.37 26.93 -6.87
CA ALA A 411 9.35 26.41 -5.50
C ALA A 411 8.36 27.19 -4.61
N LYS A 412 8.35 28.53 -4.69
CA LYS A 412 7.38 29.36 -3.94
C LYS A 412 5.93 29.09 -4.31
N LYS A 413 5.62 28.73 -5.56
CA LYS A 413 4.25 28.31 -5.94
C LYS A 413 3.82 27.05 -5.19
N VAL A 414 4.73 26.08 -5.01
CA VAL A 414 4.46 24.86 -4.23
C VAL A 414 4.18 25.22 -2.78
N LEU A 415 5.04 26.00 -2.15
CA LEU A 415 4.87 26.42 -0.75
C LEU A 415 3.58 27.23 -0.54
N ALA A 416 3.27 28.15 -1.45
CA ALA A 416 2.00 28.89 -1.42
C ALA A 416 0.77 27.97 -1.55
N GLN A 417 0.87 26.88 -2.31
CA GLN A 417 -0.19 25.90 -2.39
C GLN A 417 -0.33 25.14 -1.08
N MET A 418 0.77 24.68 -0.47
CA MET A 418 0.75 23.97 0.81
C MET A 418 0.23 24.84 1.95
N ASN A 419 0.51 26.15 1.92
CA ASN A 419 -0.09 27.11 2.86
C ASN A 419 -1.62 27.18 2.68
N ARG A 420 -2.13 27.30 1.46
CA ARG A 420 -3.58 27.27 1.18
C ARG A 420 -4.25 25.96 1.61
N GLU A 421 -3.51 24.86 1.62
CA GLU A 421 -3.95 23.54 2.12
C GLU A 421 -3.84 23.43 3.66
N VAL A 422 -3.44 24.49 4.36
CA VAL A 422 -3.28 24.56 5.82
C VAL A 422 -2.29 23.51 6.34
N LYS A 423 -1.19 23.30 5.61
CA LYS A 423 -0.11 22.39 5.99
C LYS A 423 1.07 23.12 6.60
N ILE A 424 1.37 24.33 6.09
CA ILE A 424 2.45 25.20 6.54
C ILE A 424 1.94 26.62 6.78
N LEU A 425 2.61 27.39 7.64
CA LEU A 425 2.32 28.80 7.87
C LEU A 425 2.73 29.65 6.65
N ASP A 426 2.31 30.91 6.65
CA ASP A 426 2.64 31.91 5.60
C ASP A 426 4.06 32.51 5.74
N THR A 427 4.80 32.08 6.75
CA THR A 427 6.20 32.46 7.02
C THR A 427 7.21 31.73 6.14
N TYR A 428 6.76 30.90 5.18
CA TYR A 428 7.64 30.12 4.32
C TYR A 428 8.53 30.98 3.43
N GLU A 429 9.78 30.55 3.26
CA GLU A 429 10.76 31.18 2.39
C GLU A 429 11.46 30.15 1.50
N PHE A 430 11.84 30.59 0.31
CA PHE A 430 12.72 29.87 -0.60
C PHE A 430 13.63 30.86 -1.30
N TYR A 431 14.93 30.77 -1.09
CA TYR A 431 15.92 31.71 -1.61
C TYR A 431 17.25 31.03 -1.90
N GLU A 432 18.08 31.67 -2.73
CA GLU A 432 19.45 31.23 -2.97
C GLU A 432 20.30 31.37 -1.71
N ASP A 433 21.12 30.38 -1.40
CA ASP A 433 22.10 30.47 -0.30
C ASP A 433 23.24 31.44 -0.67
N THR A 434 23.16 32.64 -0.12
CA THR A 434 24.19 33.69 -0.39
C THR A 434 25.57 33.36 0.15
N ASN A 435 25.70 32.40 1.08
CA ASN A 435 26.99 31.93 1.57
C ASN A 435 27.64 30.94 0.61
N ASN A 436 26.82 30.27 -0.21
CA ASN A 436 27.23 29.31 -1.23
C ASN A 436 26.51 29.64 -2.55
N PRO A 437 26.82 30.77 -3.20
CA PRO A 437 26.12 31.22 -4.41
C PRO A 437 26.30 30.24 -5.57
N HIS A 438 25.42 30.35 -6.56
CA HIS A 438 25.52 29.52 -7.77
C HIS A 438 26.86 29.72 -8.49
N ALA A 439 27.40 28.64 -9.03
CA ALA A 439 28.60 28.65 -9.84
C ALA A 439 28.63 27.45 -10.79
N ALA A 440 29.24 27.60 -11.95
CA ALA A 440 29.35 26.56 -12.95
C ALA A 440 27.99 25.89 -13.27
N ASP A 441 27.74 24.66 -12.82
CA ASP A 441 26.56 23.84 -13.10
C ASP A 441 25.70 23.55 -11.86
N TYR A 442 25.97 24.21 -10.74
CA TYR A 442 25.21 24.03 -9.50
C TYR A 442 24.69 25.35 -8.92
N ALA A 443 23.60 25.27 -8.16
CA ALA A 443 23.05 26.35 -7.35
C ALA A 443 22.54 25.79 -6.02
N ASN A 444 22.72 26.56 -4.94
CA ASN A 444 22.30 26.17 -3.60
C ASN A 444 21.13 27.03 -3.16
N PHE A 445 20.10 26.38 -2.60
CA PHE A 445 18.89 27.05 -2.12
C PHE A 445 18.60 26.65 -0.68
N ILE A 446 18.00 27.59 0.03
CA ILE A 446 17.48 27.37 1.40
C ILE A 446 15.97 27.38 1.34
N VAL A 447 15.36 26.39 1.97
CA VAL A 447 13.91 26.26 2.18
C VAL A 447 13.64 26.45 3.67
N SER A 448 12.84 27.44 4.03
CA SER A 448 12.39 27.66 5.40
C SER A 448 10.87 27.53 5.45
N VAL A 449 10.36 26.65 6.30
CA VAL A 449 8.93 26.39 6.47
C VAL A 449 8.60 26.12 7.93
N ASP A 450 7.47 26.63 8.38
CA ASP A 450 6.86 26.30 9.66
C ASP A 450 5.66 25.39 9.41
N ASP A 451 5.77 24.12 9.77
CA ASP A 451 4.69 23.13 9.62
C ASP A 451 3.64 23.28 10.72
N ILE A 452 2.35 23.24 10.32
CA ILE A 452 1.22 23.43 11.22
C ILE A 452 0.92 22.14 11.99
N ASP A 453 0.98 22.20 13.32
CA ASP A 453 0.55 21.11 14.19
C ASP A 453 -0.97 21.08 14.40
N SER A 454 -1.50 19.99 14.94
CA SER A 454 -2.88 19.86 15.37
C SER A 454 -3.03 20.28 16.83
N MET A 455 -4.20 20.82 17.17
CA MET A 455 -4.54 21.07 18.58
C MET A 455 -4.90 19.73 19.24
N GLU A 456 -3.94 19.14 19.94
CA GLU A 456 -4.11 17.85 20.63
C GLU A 456 -4.37 18.01 22.14
N LYS A 457 -4.12 19.20 22.69
CA LYS A 457 -4.30 19.49 24.12
C LYS A 457 -5.08 20.76 24.31
N ILE A 458 -6.22 20.69 25.01
CA ILE A 458 -7.09 21.83 25.32
C ILE A 458 -7.11 22.01 26.83
N TYR A 459 -6.65 23.13 27.30
CA TYR A 459 -6.66 23.48 28.73
C TYR A 459 -7.82 24.42 29.03
N LEU A 460 -8.75 24.03 29.89
CA LEU A 460 -9.91 24.80 30.29
C LEU A 460 -9.77 25.25 31.75
N THR A 461 -9.93 26.54 32.00
CA THR A 461 -9.97 27.10 33.37
C THR A 461 -11.40 27.56 33.63
N TYR A 462 -12.09 26.92 34.53
CA TYR A 462 -13.44 27.34 34.97
C TYR A 462 -13.35 28.31 36.13
N GLN A 463 -13.94 29.48 35.98
CA GLN A 463 -14.07 30.47 37.06
C GLN A 463 -15.53 30.61 37.44
N PHE A 464 -15.89 30.11 38.62
CA PHE A 464 -17.25 30.28 39.16
C PHE A 464 -17.31 31.58 39.97
N GLN A 465 -18.22 32.49 39.58
CA GLN A 465 -18.45 33.74 40.30
C GLN A 465 -19.60 33.47 41.32
N TYR A 466 -19.32 33.78 42.57
CA TYR A 466 -20.31 33.79 43.64
C TYR A 466 -20.69 35.25 43.98
N ILE A 467 -21.95 35.58 43.79
CA ILE A 467 -22.48 36.86 44.22
C ILE A 467 -23.04 36.64 45.64
N ALA A 468 -22.30 37.14 46.65
CA ALA A 468 -22.84 37.18 48.01
C ALA A 468 -24.08 38.10 48.05
N GLN A 469 -25.23 37.58 48.48
CA GLN A 469 -26.44 38.34 48.71
C GLN A 469 -26.29 39.17 49.96
#